data_61c1c1d3a5eb5dffe968caeb7823ea68
#
_entry.id   61c1c1d3a5eb5dffe968caeb7823ea68
#
_cell.length_a   1.000
_cell.length_b   1.000
_cell.length_c   1.000
_cell.angle_alpha   90.00
_cell.angle_beta   90.00
_cell.angle_gamma   90.00
#
_symmetry.space_group_name_H-M   'P 1'
#
loop_
_entity.id
_entity.type
_entity.pdbx_description
1 polymer ?
#
loop_
_entity_poly.entity_id
_entity_poly.type
_entity_poly.pdbx_seq_one_letter_code
_entity_poly.pdbx_strand_id
1 'polypeptide(L)'
;QKENSALRKHGKALTEKRNKLIPSLELKVLRHLKELGFKQSLFNISLQPIQNPMSELGPTGMDRVEFLFSPNPGELPKPLRTIASSGEIARVMLALKTALAEADSVPVLVFDEVDANVGGETAFSVGKKMREIGNRRQVICITHLAPVAASGDIHFSVEKMIQNQRTHIRVNRLKEEERLVELSRMLGGQMETARKYAQTLLFKYKTNA
;
A
#
# COMPACT_ATOMS: atom_id res chain seq x y z
N GLN A 1 6.19 44.07 -0.95
CA GLN A 1 7.58 43.63 -1.26
C GLN A 1 8.21 42.82 -0.13
N LYS A 2 8.04 43.21 1.18
CA LYS A 2 8.59 42.46 2.32
C LYS A 2 7.99 41.05 2.45
N GLU A 3 6.67 40.89 2.27
CA GLU A 3 5.98 39.61 2.34
C GLU A 3 6.43 38.62 1.25
N ASN A 4 6.62 39.11 0.02
CA ASN A 4 7.14 38.28 -1.08
C ASN A 4 8.59 37.85 -0.85
N SER A 5 9.41 38.65 -0.20
CA SER A 5 10.77 38.28 0.16
C SER A 5 10.78 37.19 1.25
N ALA A 6 9.94 37.33 2.29
CA ALA A 6 9.79 36.32 3.34
C ALA A 6 9.28 34.99 2.78
N LEU A 7 8.27 35.03 1.91
CA LEU A 7 7.69 33.84 1.27
C LEU A 7 8.73 33.09 0.44
N ARG A 8 9.53 33.79 -0.37
CA ARG A 8 10.63 33.19 -1.13
C ARG A 8 11.69 32.56 -0.22
N LYS A 9 12.03 33.20 0.89
CA LYS A 9 12.98 32.67 1.87
C LYS A 9 12.48 31.36 2.48
N HIS A 10 11.21 31.31 2.91
CA HIS A 10 10.60 30.09 3.44
C HIS A 10 10.47 29.00 2.38
N GLY A 11 10.09 29.37 1.15
CA GLY A 11 10.03 28.42 0.04
C GLY A 11 11.38 27.76 -0.25
N LYS A 12 12.46 28.56 -0.35
CA LYS A 12 13.83 28.03 -0.54
C LYS A 12 14.25 27.11 0.61
N ALA A 13 14.01 27.51 1.85
CA ALA A 13 14.32 26.67 3.01
C ALA A 13 13.56 25.35 3.01
N LEU A 14 12.32 25.33 2.51
CA LEU A 14 11.53 24.11 2.34
C LEU A 14 12.12 23.21 1.24
N THR A 15 12.48 23.78 0.09
CA THR A 15 13.17 23.07 -1.01
C THR A 15 14.46 22.41 -0.53
N GLU A 16 15.28 23.12 0.24
CA GLU A 16 16.53 22.58 0.80
C GLU A 16 16.28 21.40 1.74
N LYS A 17 15.26 21.50 2.62
CA LYS A 17 14.88 20.40 3.51
C LYS A 17 14.39 19.18 2.71
N ARG A 18 13.58 19.37 1.68
CA ARG A 18 13.12 18.30 0.78
C ARG A 18 14.28 17.60 0.11
N ASN A 19 15.19 18.35 -0.51
CA ASN A 19 16.37 17.81 -1.17
C ASN A 19 17.23 16.95 -0.23
N LYS A 20 17.38 17.35 1.03
CA LYS A 20 18.13 16.58 2.05
C LYS A 20 17.42 15.28 2.44
N LEU A 21 16.08 15.25 2.40
CA LEU A 21 15.28 14.07 2.80
C LEU A 21 15.08 13.06 1.67
N ILE A 22 15.07 13.50 0.42
CA ILE A 22 14.79 12.67 -0.76
C ILE A 22 15.63 11.37 -0.78
N PRO A 23 16.98 11.41 -0.68
CA PRO A 23 17.77 10.18 -0.81
C PRO A 23 17.43 9.12 0.25
N SER A 24 17.20 9.55 1.49
CA SER A 24 16.83 8.64 2.58
C SER A 24 15.43 8.05 2.41
N LEU A 25 14.48 8.84 1.91
CA LEU A 25 13.13 8.38 1.63
C LEU A 25 13.08 7.40 0.47
N GLU A 26 13.81 7.69 -0.63
CA GLU A 26 13.93 6.79 -1.77
C GLU A 26 14.47 5.41 -1.35
N LEU A 27 15.55 5.38 -0.57
CA LEU A 27 16.10 4.13 -0.04
C LEU A 27 15.12 3.38 0.86
N LYS A 28 14.37 4.09 1.70
CA LYS A 28 13.36 3.50 2.59
C LYS A 28 12.22 2.87 1.79
N VAL A 29 11.72 3.58 0.76
CA VAL A 29 10.68 3.08 -0.13
C VAL A 29 11.16 1.88 -0.94
N LEU A 30 12.36 1.95 -1.53
CA LEU A 30 12.95 0.84 -2.30
C LEU A 30 13.09 -0.44 -1.47
N ARG A 31 13.44 -0.33 -0.17
CA ARG A 31 13.47 -1.49 0.73
C ARG A 31 12.09 -2.15 0.84
N HIS A 32 11.04 -1.38 1.06
CA HIS A 32 9.68 -1.90 1.13
C HIS A 32 9.21 -2.47 -0.20
N LEU A 33 9.52 -1.82 -1.32
CA LEU A 33 9.21 -2.31 -2.67
C LEU A 33 9.86 -3.67 -2.93
N LYS A 34 11.12 -3.86 -2.54
CA LYS A 34 11.81 -5.15 -2.68
C LYS A 34 11.10 -6.28 -1.93
N GLU A 35 10.61 -6.02 -0.71
CA GLU A 35 9.81 -6.97 0.07
C GLU A 35 8.45 -7.27 -0.59
N LEU A 36 7.88 -6.32 -1.34
CA LEU A 36 6.61 -6.44 -2.05
C LEU A 36 6.75 -7.00 -3.49
N GLY A 37 7.89 -7.63 -3.79
CA GLY A 37 8.12 -8.35 -5.04
C GLY A 37 8.84 -7.56 -6.13
N PHE A 38 9.12 -6.27 -5.93
CA PHE A 38 9.84 -5.42 -6.89
C PHE A 38 11.36 -5.48 -6.65
N LYS A 39 11.99 -6.61 -6.97
CA LYS A 39 13.40 -6.88 -6.60
C LYS A 39 14.42 -5.94 -7.24
N GLN A 40 14.14 -5.45 -8.44
CA GLN A 40 15.04 -4.62 -9.25
C GLN A 40 14.37 -3.32 -9.74
N SER A 41 13.39 -2.84 -8.99
CA SER A 41 12.67 -1.61 -9.32
C SER A 41 13.51 -0.37 -9.08
N LEU A 42 13.15 0.70 -9.77
CA LEU A 42 13.66 2.06 -9.53
C LEU A 42 12.53 2.92 -8.95
N PHE A 43 12.86 3.71 -7.95
CA PHE A 43 11.96 4.68 -7.36
C PHE A 43 12.72 5.98 -7.13
N ASN A 44 12.24 7.07 -7.71
CA ASN A 44 12.85 8.39 -7.61
C ASN A 44 11.81 9.44 -7.23
N ILE A 45 12.25 10.47 -6.55
CA ILE A 45 11.45 11.64 -6.21
C ILE A 45 11.98 12.85 -6.98
N SER A 46 11.22 13.29 -7.97
CA SER A 46 11.53 14.49 -8.73
C SER A 46 11.01 15.73 -8.00
N LEU A 47 11.90 16.70 -7.79
CA LEU A 47 11.57 17.99 -7.20
C LEU A 47 11.84 19.07 -8.24
N GLN A 48 10.78 19.63 -8.83
CA GLN A 48 10.87 20.63 -9.88
C GLN A 48 10.39 21.99 -9.35
N PRO A 49 11.14 23.08 -9.56
CA PRO A 49 10.67 24.41 -9.20
C PRO A 49 9.44 24.79 -10.02
N ILE A 50 8.48 25.44 -9.39
CA ILE A 50 7.30 25.99 -10.05
C ILE A 50 7.75 27.17 -10.92
N GLN A 51 7.35 27.19 -12.20
CA GLN A 51 7.82 28.17 -13.17
C GLN A 51 7.38 29.61 -12.87
N ASN A 52 6.18 29.81 -12.31
CA ASN A 52 5.63 31.10 -11.92
C ASN A 52 5.33 31.17 -10.42
N PRO A 53 6.38 31.34 -9.56
CA PRO A 53 6.18 31.32 -8.12
C PRO A 53 5.19 32.35 -7.58
N MET A 54 4.96 33.43 -8.31
CA MET A 54 4.07 34.52 -7.85
C MET A 54 2.58 34.23 -8.07
N SER A 55 2.24 33.42 -9.08
CA SER A 55 0.84 33.05 -9.39
C SER A 55 0.47 31.63 -8.94
N GLU A 56 1.47 30.76 -8.72
CA GLU A 56 1.27 29.34 -8.41
C GLU A 56 1.72 28.96 -7.00
N LEU A 57 2.19 29.93 -6.18
CA LEU A 57 2.56 29.68 -4.79
C LEU A 57 1.34 29.20 -3.99
N GLY A 58 1.41 27.94 -3.58
CA GLY A 58 0.43 27.32 -2.70
C GLY A 58 0.97 27.11 -1.28
N PRO A 59 0.14 26.58 -0.39
CA PRO A 59 0.54 26.23 0.97
C PRO A 59 1.65 25.17 1.03
N THR A 60 1.94 24.50 -0.09
CA THR A 60 2.94 23.44 -0.23
C THR A 60 4.33 23.93 -0.68
N GLY A 61 4.52 25.23 -0.87
CA GLY A 61 5.82 25.84 -1.21
C GLY A 61 6.03 26.08 -2.71
N MET A 62 7.30 26.06 -3.14
CA MET A 62 7.74 26.48 -4.47
C MET A 62 8.11 25.32 -5.41
N ASP A 63 7.86 24.08 -4.97
CA ASP A 63 8.26 22.89 -5.70
C ASP A 63 7.05 22.04 -6.07
N ARG A 64 7.10 21.45 -7.25
CA ARG A 64 6.27 20.34 -7.67
C ARG A 64 7.00 19.04 -7.36
N VAL A 65 6.42 18.22 -6.50
CA VAL A 65 6.94 16.89 -6.15
C VAL A 65 6.27 15.85 -7.04
N GLU A 66 7.05 15.01 -7.69
CA GLU A 66 6.54 13.88 -8.48
C GLU A 66 7.29 12.60 -8.13
N PHE A 67 6.54 11.55 -7.85
CA PHE A 67 7.08 10.22 -7.64
C PHE A 67 7.20 9.49 -8.96
N LEU A 68 8.39 8.97 -9.25
CA LEU A 68 8.71 8.23 -10.45
C LEU A 68 9.04 6.78 -10.08
N PHE A 69 8.52 5.84 -10.84
CA PHE A 69 8.69 4.41 -10.58
C PHE A 69 8.90 3.63 -11.88
N SER A 70 9.79 2.63 -11.82
CA SER A 70 9.92 1.58 -12.82
C SER A 70 9.94 0.22 -12.10
N PRO A 71 9.04 -0.72 -12.45
CA PRO A 71 9.03 -2.05 -11.88
C PRO A 71 10.19 -2.94 -12.35
N ASN A 72 10.73 -2.67 -13.55
CA ASN A 72 11.69 -3.53 -14.23
C ASN A 72 13.04 -2.84 -14.44
N PRO A 73 14.15 -3.59 -14.41
CA PRO A 73 15.45 -3.05 -14.77
C PRO A 73 15.48 -2.67 -16.26
N GLY A 74 16.20 -1.58 -16.58
CA GLY A 74 16.35 -1.10 -17.95
C GLY A 74 15.22 -0.20 -18.47
N GLU A 75 14.11 -0.08 -17.75
CA GLU A 75 13.05 0.86 -18.06
C GLU A 75 13.26 2.18 -17.33
N LEU A 76 13.01 3.29 -18.01
CA LEU A 76 13.07 4.62 -17.36
C LEU A 76 11.91 4.78 -16.39
N PRO A 77 12.16 5.30 -15.16
CA PRO A 77 11.10 5.59 -14.21
C PRO A 77 10.07 6.57 -14.78
N LYS A 78 8.79 6.24 -14.65
CA LYS A 78 7.66 7.05 -15.11
C LYS A 78 6.87 7.58 -13.92
N PRO A 79 6.15 8.70 -14.06
CA PRO A 79 5.24 9.21 -13.05
C PRO A 79 4.24 8.13 -12.59
N LEU A 80 4.02 7.98 -11.28
CA LEU A 80 3.10 6.98 -10.75
C LEU A 80 1.70 7.05 -11.40
N ARG A 81 1.22 8.25 -11.73
CA ARG A 81 -0.07 8.47 -12.40
C ARG A 81 -0.18 7.83 -13.80
N THR A 82 0.96 7.44 -14.41
CA THR A 82 0.99 6.83 -15.76
C THR A 82 1.15 5.31 -15.74
N ILE A 83 1.22 4.71 -14.56
CA ILE A 83 1.34 3.27 -14.41
C ILE A 83 -0.05 2.65 -14.62
N ALA A 84 -0.12 1.68 -15.54
CA ALA A 84 -1.39 1.08 -15.94
C ALA A 84 -1.87 -0.03 -15.00
N SER A 85 -0.96 -0.68 -14.25
CA SER A 85 -1.30 -1.82 -13.39
C SER A 85 -1.80 -1.33 -12.03
N SER A 86 -3.08 -1.59 -11.71
CA SER A 86 -3.70 -1.29 -10.42
C SER A 86 -2.99 -1.98 -9.26
N GLY A 87 -2.63 -3.26 -9.40
CA GLY A 87 -1.92 -4.00 -8.37
C GLY A 87 -0.50 -3.49 -8.12
N GLU A 88 0.21 -3.03 -9.15
CA GLU A 88 1.53 -2.40 -8.98
C GLU A 88 1.41 -1.08 -8.22
N ILE A 89 0.48 -0.22 -8.63
CA ILE A 89 0.21 1.06 -7.94
C ILE A 89 -0.18 0.82 -6.49
N ALA A 90 -1.08 -0.12 -6.21
CA ALA A 90 -1.50 -0.44 -4.85
C ALA A 90 -0.32 -0.86 -3.97
N ARG A 91 0.60 -1.71 -4.49
CA ARG A 91 1.82 -2.10 -3.75
C ARG A 91 2.82 -0.96 -3.59
N VAL A 92 2.99 -0.10 -4.60
CA VAL A 92 3.82 1.11 -4.45
C VAL A 92 3.24 2.04 -3.39
N MET A 93 1.92 2.23 -3.38
CA MET A 93 1.25 3.01 -2.33
C MET A 93 1.40 2.38 -0.95
N LEU A 94 1.32 1.04 -0.85
CA LEU A 94 1.59 0.32 0.39
C LEU A 94 3.02 0.56 0.89
N ALA A 95 4.03 0.49 0.00
CA ALA A 95 5.43 0.78 0.33
C ALA A 95 5.61 2.23 0.82
N LEU A 96 5.01 3.21 0.12
CA LEU A 96 5.03 4.62 0.49
C LEU A 96 4.36 4.86 1.85
N LYS A 97 3.16 4.32 2.07
CA LYS A 97 2.43 4.46 3.33
C LYS A 97 3.18 3.81 4.50
N THR A 98 3.88 2.70 4.27
CA THR A 98 4.76 2.08 5.26
C THR A 98 5.98 2.97 5.56
N ALA A 99 6.63 3.49 4.51
CA ALA A 99 7.80 4.36 4.64
C ALA A 99 7.49 5.68 5.38
N LEU A 100 6.28 6.21 5.18
CA LEU A 100 5.80 7.48 5.74
C LEU A 100 4.92 7.29 6.99
N ALA A 101 4.85 6.09 7.57
CA ALA A 101 3.89 5.76 8.62
C ALA A 101 3.89 6.72 9.82
N GLU A 102 5.01 7.36 10.14
CA GLU A 102 5.13 8.31 11.25
C GLU A 102 4.65 9.73 10.89
N ALA A 103 4.78 10.11 9.62
CA ALA A 103 4.48 11.46 9.15
C ALA A 103 3.08 11.59 8.52
N ASP A 104 2.46 10.48 8.13
CA ASP A 104 1.14 10.47 7.50
C ASP A 104 0.04 10.55 8.55
N SER A 105 -0.89 11.49 8.40
CA SER A 105 -2.01 11.73 9.34
C SER A 105 -3.32 11.04 8.95
N VAL A 106 -3.34 10.30 7.82
CA VAL A 106 -4.56 9.62 7.34
C VAL A 106 -4.91 8.45 8.27
N PRO A 107 -6.08 8.46 8.95
CA PRO A 107 -6.39 7.46 9.97
C PRO A 107 -6.88 6.12 9.41
N VAL A 108 -7.46 6.11 8.21
CA VAL A 108 -8.03 4.92 7.56
C VAL A 108 -7.42 4.76 6.18
N LEU A 109 -6.90 3.57 5.88
CA LEU A 109 -6.37 3.21 4.58
C LEU A 109 -7.19 2.06 3.99
N VAL A 110 -7.60 2.20 2.74
CA VAL A 110 -8.32 1.16 1.99
C VAL A 110 -7.42 0.70 0.85
N PHE A 111 -7.14 -0.59 0.79
CA PHE A 111 -6.39 -1.21 -0.30
C PHE A 111 -7.27 -2.19 -1.05
N ASP A 112 -7.37 -1.97 -2.34
CA ASP A 112 -8.01 -2.85 -3.30
C ASP A 112 -6.97 -3.33 -4.32
N GLU A 113 -7.09 -4.57 -4.77
CA GLU A 113 -6.20 -5.20 -5.77
C GLU A 113 -4.70 -5.21 -5.41
N VAL A 114 -4.33 -4.97 -4.15
CA VAL A 114 -2.91 -4.94 -3.72
C VAL A 114 -2.20 -6.28 -3.93
N ASP A 115 -2.96 -7.36 -3.96
CA ASP A 115 -2.53 -8.74 -4.17
C ASP A 115 -2.74 -9.24 -5.62
N ALA A 116 -3.12 -8.35 -6.54
CA ALA A 116 -3.24 -8.70 -7.95
C ALA A 116 -1.89 -9.15 -8.54
N ASN A 117 -1.92 -10.28 -9.24
CA ASN A 117 -0.75 -10.88 -9.90
C ASN A 117 0.42 -11.20 -8.97
N VAL A 118 0.16 -11.44 -7.69
CA VAL A 118 1.16 -11.92 -6.74
C VAL A 118 0.74 -13.24 -6.12
N GLY A 119 1.73 -13.99 -5.63
CA GLY A 119 1.49 -15.25 -4.95
C GLY A 119 2.65 -15.59 -4.02
N GLY A 120 2.58 -16.77 -3.40
CA GLY A 120 3.65 -17.30 -2.59
C GLY A 120 4.17 -16.30 -1.54
N GLU A 121 5.48 -16.07 -1.54
CA GLU A 121 6.18 -15.25 -0.56
C GLU A 121 5.75 -13.78 -0.59
N THR A 122 5.45 -13.24 -1.77
CA THR A 122 5.01 -11.84 -1.92
C THR A 122 3.67 -11.60 -1.24
N ALA A 123 2.73 -12.56 -1.31
CA ALA A 123 1.45 -12.45 -0.61
C ALA A 123 1.62 -12.37 0.92
N PHE A 124 2.57 -13.14 1.48
CA PHE A 124 2.92 -13.02 2.90
C PHE A 124 3.50 -11.64 3.25
N SER A 125 4.37 -11.13 2.39
CA SER A 125 4.97 -9.80 2.60
C SER A 125 3.92 -8.70 2.55
N VAL A 126 2.94 -8.79 1.64
CA VAL A 126 1.78 -7.88 1.60
C VAL A 126 1.01 -7.93 2.92
N GLY A 127 0.62 -9.13 3.38
CA GLY A 127 -0.09 -9.30 4.66
C GLY A 127 0.70 -8.74 5.86
N LYS A 128 2.01 -9.00 5.91
CA LYS A 128 2.89 -8.47 6.95
C LYS A 128 2.92 -6.93 6.95
N LYS A 129 3.02 -6.31 5.77
CA LYS A 129 3.01 -4.85 5.64
C LYS A 129 1.67 -4.23 6.03
N MET A 130 0.55 -4.88 5.66
CA MET A 130 -0.78 -4.45 6.09
C MET A 130 -0.89 -4.43 7.62
N ARG A 131 -0.41 -5.50 8.28
CA ARG A 131 -0.41 -5.58 9.74
C ARG A 131 0.50 -4.54 10.39
N GLU A 132 1.70 -4.30 9.83
CA GLU A 132 2.63 -3.26 10.30
C GLU A 132 1.97 -1.87 10.34
N ILE A 133 1.24 -1.51 9.27
CA ILE A 133 0.47 -0.26 9.22
C ILE A 133 -0.74 -0.33 10.16
N GLY A 134 -1.41 -1.49 10.24
CA GLY A 134 -2.58 -1.74 11.07
C GLY A 134 -2.36 -1.50 12.56
N ASN A 135 -1.13 -1.64 13.05
CA ASN A 135 -0.77 -1.33 14.44
C ASN A 135 -0.96 0.17 14.80
N ARG A 136 -1.04 1.04 13.81
CA ARG A 136 -1.14 2.50 14.03
C ARG A 136 -2.41 3.10 13.44
N ARG A 137 -3.09 2.38 12.55
CA ARG A 137 -4.22 2.89 11.75
C ARG A 137 -5.20 1.79 11.42
N GLN A 138 -6.41 2.18 11.07
CA GLN A 138 -7.34 1.25 10.48
C GLN A 138 -6.94 0.94 9.04
N VAL A 139 -6.76 -0.34 8.73
CA VAL A 139 -6.52 -0.83 7.37
C VAL A 139 -7.68 -1.70 6.94
N ILE A 140 -8.27 -1.40 5.80
CA ILE A 140 -9.27 -2.22 5.13
C ILE A 140 -8.62 -2.74 3.86
N CYS A 141 -8.62 -4.06 3.68
CA CYS A 141 -8.04 -4.69 2.49
C CYS A 141 -9.06 -5.61 1.84
N ILE A 142 -9.26 -5.44 0.53
CA ILE A 142 -10.02 -6.36 -0.31
C ILE A 142 -9.00 -7.30 -0.93
N THR A 143 -9.15 -8.61 -0.67
CA THR A 143 -8.16 -9.63 -1.08
C THR A 143 -8.82 -10.95 -1.46
N HIS A 144 -8.22 -11.65 -2.39
CA HIS A 144 -8.56 -13.03 -2.74
C HIS A 144 -7.51 -14.04 -2.29
N LEU A 145 -6.41 -13.58 -1.65
CA LEU A 145 -5.32 -14.42 -1.19
C LEU A 145 -5.40 -14.72 0.31
N ALA A 146 -5.47 -16.00 0.66
CA ALA A 146 -5.53 -16.46 2.05
C ALA A 146 -4.38 -15.93 2.94
N PRO A 147 -3.10 -15.83 2.50
CA PRO A 147 -2.04 -15.23 3.31
C PRO A 147 -2.29 -13.77 3.70
N VAL A 148 -2.92 -12.98 2.82
CA VAL A 148 -3.28 -11.59 3.10
C VAL A 148 -4.48 -11.54 4.04
N ALA A 149 -5.55 -12.31 3.76
CA ALA A 149 -6.75 -12.38 4.59
C ALA A 149 -6.45 -12.85 6.03
N ALA A 150 -5.53 -13.81 6.19
CA ALA A 150 -5.11 -14.31 7.49
C ALA A 150 -4.40 -13.26 8.35
N SER A 151 -3.79 -12.23 7.74
CA SER A 151 -3.07 -11.17 8.45
C SER A 151 -4.00 -10.18 9.17
N GLY A 152 -5.27 -10.10 8.80
CA GLY A 152 -6.24 -9.19 9.39
C GLY A 152 -6.73 -9.64 10.77
N ASP A 153 -7.04 -8.72 11.66
CA ASP A 153 -7.65 -9.00 12.97
C ASP A 153 -9.13 -9.34 12.83
N ILE A 154 -9.79 -8.72 11.87
CA ILE A 154 -11.21 -8.94 11.55
C ILE A 154 -11.31 -9.39 10.09
N HIS A 155 -12.14 -10.41 9.85
CA HIS A 155 -12.37 -10.94 8.51
C HIS A 155 -13.86 -10.84 8.16
N PHE A 156 -14.15 -10.26 7.00
CA PHE A 156 -15.48 -10.24 6.41
C PHE A 156 -15.47 -11.08 5.14
N SER A 157 -16.45 -12.00 5.00
CA SER A 157 -16.73 -12.66 3.72
C SER A 157 -17.73 -11.84 2.90
N VAL A 158 -17.51 -11.80 1.60
CA VAL A 158 -18.42 -11.16 0.63
C VAL A 158 -19.00 -12.23 -0.26
N GLU A 159 -20.31 -12.41 -0.20
CA GLU A 159 -21.05 -13.41 -0.96
C GLU A 159 -21.99 -12.75 -1.94
N LYS A 160 -21.97 -13.21 -3.19
CA LYS A 160 -22.89 -12.79 -4.23
C LYS A 160 -24.02 -13.82 -4.31
N MET A 161 -25.23 -13.36 -4.09
CA MET A 161 -26.45 -14.19 -4.17
C MET A 161 -27.38 -13.66 -5.27
N ILE A 162 -28.04 -14.56 -5.96
CA ILE A 162 -29.07 -14.21 -6.95
C ILE A 162 -30.42 -14.58 -6.31
N GLN A 163 -31.26 -13.59 -6.07
CA GLN A 163 -32.61 -13.78 -5.57
C GLN A 163 -33.58 -12.95 -6.42
N ASN A 164 -34.64 -13.57 -6.90
CA ASN A 164 -35.66 -12.94 -7.78
C ASN A 164 -35.02 -12.24 -9.01
N GLN A 165 -34.08 -12.90 -9.68
CA GLN A 165 -33.34 -12.39 -10.85
C GLN A 165 -32.51 -11.10 -10.55
N ARG A 166 -32.32 -10.76 -9.29
CA ARG A 166 -31.46 -9.64 -8.87
C ARG A 166 -30.25 -10.15 -8.10
N THR A 167 -29.14 -9.49 -8.32
CA THR A 167 -27.93 -9.77 -7.57
C THR A 167 -27.93 -9.01 -6.25
N HIS A 168 -27.76 -9.74 -5.17
CA HIS A 168 -27.56 -9.21 -3.82
C HIS A 168 -26.16 -9.53 -3.35
N ILE A 169 -25.55 -8.59 -2.62
CA ILE A 169 -24.27 -8.79 -1.96
C ILE A 169 -24.55 -8.88 -0.46
N ARG A 170 -24.06 -9.95 0.16
CA ARG A 170 -24.05 -10.11 1.61
C ARG A 170 -22.63 -10.01 2.12
N VAL A 171 -22.44 -9.21 3.17
CA VAL A 171 -21.17 -9.07 3.88
C VAL A 171 -21.36 -9.61 5.29
N ASN A 172 -20.60 -10.64 5.65
CA ASN A 172 -20.69 -11.32 6.94
C ASN A 172 -19.36 -11.18 7.69
N ARG A 173 -19.40 -10.73 8.94
CA ARG A 173 -18.24 -10.79 9.82
C ARG A 173 -18.06 -12.22 10.30
N LEU A 174 -16.87 -12.78 10.04
CA LEU A 174 -16.54 -14.16 10.39
C LEU A 174 -16.03 -14.27 11.83
N LYS A 175 -16.49 -15.30 12.54
CA LYS A 175 -15.92 -15.76 13.81
C LYS A 175 -14.65 -16.59 13.55
N GLU A 176 -13.89 -16.89 14.59
CA GLU A 176 -12.60 -17.61 14.47
C GLU A 176 -12.71 -18.94 13.70
N GLU A 177 -13.75 -19.74 14.00
CA GLU A 177 -13.98 -21.02 13.31
C GLU A 177 -14.38 -20.82 11.84
N GLU A 178 -15.23 -19.82 11.58
CA GLU A 178 -15.67 -19.45 10.23
C GLU A 178 -14.51 -18.92 9.40
N ARG A 179 -13.57 -18.17 10.01
CA ARG A 179 -12.33 -17.71 9.36
C ARG A 179 -11.50 -18.89 8.88
N LEU A 180 -11.35 -19.92 9.68
CA LEU A 180 -10.61 -21.12 9.29
C LEU A 180 -11.24 -21.80 8.08
N VAL A 181 -12.57 -21.91 8.05
CA VAL A 181 -13.30 -22.49 6.93
C VAL A 181 -13.12 -21.65 5.67
N GLU A 182 -13.26 -20.33 5.78
CA GLU A 182 -13.10 -19.41 4.63
C GLU A 182 -11.68 -19.42 4.08
N LEU A 183 -10.66 -19.35 4.95
CA LEU A 183 -9.26 -19.45 4.51
C LEU A 183 -8.96 -20.80 3.84
N SER A 184 -9.56 -21.90 4.33
CA SER A 184 -9.44 -23.20 3.67
C SER A 184 -10.06 -23.19 2.27
N ARG A 185 -11.23 -22.56 2.11
CA ARG A 185 -11.90 -22.37 0.83
C ARG A 185 -11.02 -21.55 -0.14
N MET A 186 -10.41 -20.45 0.34
CA MET A 186 -9.49 -19.62 -0.45
C MET A 186 -8.22 -20.38 -0.87
N LEU A 187 -7.84 -21.43 -0.16
CA LEU A 187 -6.68 -22.28 -0.44
C LEU A 187 -7.00 -23.50 -1.34
N GLY A 188 -8.19 -23.53 -1.94
CA GLY A 188 -8.58 -24.57 -2.89
C GLY A 188 -9.56 -25.60 -2.35
N GLY A 189 -10.22 -25.34 -1.20
CA GLY A 189 -11.36 -26.11 -0.74
C GLY A 189 -11.21 -26.80 0.62
N GLN A 190 -12.04 -27.83 0.85
CA GLN A 190 -12.17 -28.49 2.16
C GLN A 190 -11.17 -29.64 2.39
N MET A 191 -10.13 -29.76 1.56
CA MET A 191 -9.11 -30.78 1.78
C MET A 191 -8.40 -30.56 3.12
N GLU A 192 -8.06 -31.65 3.80
CA GLU A 192 -7.36 -31.60 5.10
C GLU A 192 -6.04 -30.80 5.04
N THR A 193 -5.34 -30.89 3.91
CA THR A 193 -4.12 -30.09 3.64
C THR A 193 -4.38 -28.59 3.61
N ALA A 194 -5.46 -28.14 2.97
CA ALA A 194 -5.87 -26.74 2.94
C ALA A 194 -6.23 -26.24 4.35
N ARG A 195 -6.93 -27.06 5.11
CA ARG A 195 -7.29 -26.71 6.51
C ARG A 195 -6.08 -26.60 7.42
N LYS A 196 -5.14 -27.56 7.35
CA LYS A 196 -3.88 -27.50 8.10
C LYS A 196 -3.06 -26.25 7.74
N TYR A 197 -3.02 -25.91 6.44
CA TYR A 197 -2.31 -24.74 6.00
C TYR A 197 -2.99 -23.44 6.46
N ALA A 198 -4.31 -23.35 6.41
CA ALA A 198 -5.08 -22.24 6.96
C ALA A 198 -4.82 -22.02 8.46
N GLN A 199 -4.76 -23.12 9.24
CA GLN A 199 -4.39 -23.07 10.67
C GLN A 199 -2.97 -22.50 10.86
N THR A 200 -2.01 -22.94 10.04
CA THR A 200 -0.64 -22.45 10.08
C THR A 200 -0.58 -20.93 9.77
N LEU A 201 -1.37 -20.46 8.79
CA LEU A 201 -1.47 -19.04 8.47
C LEU A 201 -1.97 -18.21 9.66
N LEU A 202 -3.08 -18.64 10.27
CA LEU A 202 -3.65 -17.95 11.43
C LEU A 202 -2.67 -17.92 12.61
N PHE A 203 -2.02 -19.06 12.88
CA PHE A 203 -1.04 -19.16 13.97
C PHE A 203 0.16 -18.21 13.75
N LYS A 204 0.69 -18.16 12.51
CA LYS A 204 1.83 -17.30 12.16
C LYS A 204 1.60 -15.81 12.47
N TYR A 205 0.36 -15.34 12.31
CA TYR A 205 0.03 -13.95 12.59
C TYR A 205 -0.41 -13.69 14.04
N LYS A 206 -0.86 -14.72 14.78
CA LYS A 206 -1.16 -14.59 16.21
C LYS A 206 0.10 -14.48 17.08
N THR A 207 1.18 -15.20 16.72
CA THR A 207 2.44 -15.21 17.48
C THR A 207 3.34 -14.00 17.26
N ASN A 208 3.05 -13.20 16.24
CA ASN A 208 3.81 -11.98 15.91
C ASN A 208 3.03 -10.69 16.26
N ALA A 209 2.04 -10.76 17.15
CA ALA A 209 1.22 -9.65 17.64
C ALA A 209 1.76 -9.05 18.93
#